data_0fe37dadea070218629d0a63aec757af
#
_entry.id   0fe37dadea070218629d0a63aec757af
#
_cell.length_a   1.000
_cell.length_b   1.000
_cell.length_c   1.000
_cell.angle_alpha   90.00
_cell.angle_beta   90.00
_cell.angle_gamma   90.00
#
_symmetry.space_group_name_H-M   'P 1'
#
loop_
_entity.id
_entity.type
_entity.pdbx_description
1 polymer ?
#
loop_
_entity_poly.entity_id
_entity_poly.type
_entity_poly.pdbx_seq_one_letter_code
_entity_poly.pdbx_strand_id
1 'polypeptide(L)'
;MRKFKKFVSTAIIAAMAGTLCLTGCGSNSSSESSTGSSKSEKQVTVAVVQPMSHTSLDQIRDTITSELGKDDNIKVVTDNANGDTAALSSIIENYKSEGVDIVVPIATSTAQTAKSVYDGEDTPIVFAAVSDPEAAGLTGEDCANITGVSNNIPADEIVKLIANFQPDYKKIGFLYTSSETNSVSTITAAKKYCDDNNIAYEESSISNVSELQTAVESLISKGVDALYTGNDNTIASAMATYTDAAYAKKVPIYCGADSMVADGGFATVGVNYVQLGKQVADMVEKIANGEKVSDIPYESISDYAKYVNMQAVKQFGGNFDKKAFEGFDVLVEEDGTSHFNK
;
A
#
# COMPACT_ATOMS: atom_id res chain seq x y z
N MET A 1 8.45 19.97 54.56
CA MET A 1 8.82 21.35 54.87
C MET A 1 9.80 21.87 53.82
N ARG A 2 9.41 22.82 52.98
CA ARG A 2 10.10 23.87 52.21
C ARG A 2 9.30 24.18 50.97
N LYS A 3 8.46 25.10 51.09
CA LYS A 3 8.38 26.54 50.79
C LYS A 3 8.22 26.84 49.29
N PHE A 4 7.02 27.30 49.02
CA PHE A 4 6.57 28.13 47.89
C PHE A 4 7.49 29.26 47.51
N LYS A 5 7.62 29.56 46.20
CA LYS A 5 7.82 30.94 45.73
C LYS A 5 6.95 31.22 44.51
N LYS A 6 5.95 32.07 44.72
CA LYS A 6 5.20 32.79 43.69
C LYS A 6 6.10 33.90 43.14
N PHE A 7 6.09 34.11 41.82
CA PHE A 7 6.47 35.41 41.25
C PHE A 7 5.32 35.93 40.40
N VAL A 8 4.82 37.07 40.84
CA VAL A 8 3.91 37.99 40.18
C VAL A 8 4.75 39.15 39.68
N SER A 9 4.52 39.61 38.45
CA SER A 9 4.84 40.95 37.94
C SER A 9 4.28 41.05 36.51
N THR A 10 3.39 41.79 36.23
CA THR A 10 3.04 43.24 36.21
C THR A 10 2.99 43.69 34.74
N ALA A 11 1.79 44.11 34.35
CA ALA A 11 1.43 44.75 33.09
C ALA A 11 2.11 46.10 32.89
N ILE A 12 2.46 46.43 31.66
CA ILE A 12 2.65 47.85 31.25
C ILE A 12 1.86 48.06 29.96
N ILE A 13 0.83 48.92 30.11
CA ILE A 13 0.07 49.56 29.04
C ILE A 13 0.85 50.83 28.65
N ALA A 14 1.06 51.02 27.36
CA ALA A 14 1.40 52.36 26.83
C ALA A 14 0.58 52.60 25.55
N ALA A 15 -0.42 53.42 25.71
CA ALA A 15 -1.16 54.09 24.64
C ALA A 15 -0.39 55.33 24.20
N MET A 16 -0.25 55.56 22.89
CA MET A 16 -0.01 56.88 22.33
C MET A 16 -0.85 57.11 21.09
N ALA A 17 -1.65 58.13 21.21
CA ALA A 17 -2.58 58.65 20.19
C ALA A 17 -1.89 59.79 19.41
N GLY A 18 -2.37 60.00 18.19
CA GLY A 18 -2.40 61.28 17.51
C GLY A 18 -1.30 61.54 16.49
N THR A 19 -1.68 61.73 15.21
CA THR A 19 -2.01 63.07 14.72
C THR A 19 -2.42 62.95 13.24
N LEU A 20 -3.58 63.51 12.92
CA LEU A 20 -4.01 63.84 11.53
C LEU A 20 -3.19 65.01 11.00
N CYS A 21 -2.81 64.95 9.73
CA CYS A 21 -2.61 66.12 8.87
C CYS A 21 -3.19 65.82 7.46
N LEU A 22 -4.27 66.53 7.17
CA LEU A 22 -4.79 66.77 5.82
C LEU A 22 -4.03 67.95 5.21
N THR A 23 -3.69 67.87 3.93
CA THR A 23 -3.68 68.87 2.84
C THR A 23 -2.81 68.31 1.75
N GLY A 24 -3.19 68.27 0.49
CA GLY A 24 -3.70 69.14 -0.47
C GLY A 24 -3.72 68.55 -1.86
N CYS A 25 -4.61 69.02 -2.67
CA CYS A 25 -4.88 68.71 -4.08
C CYS A 25 -3.71 68.84 -5.05
N GLY A 26 -3.80 68.02 -6.15
CA GLY A 26 -3.12 68.37 -7.42
C GLY A 26 -2.99 67.23 -8.42
N SER A 27 -3.95 67.14 -9.35
CA SER A 27 -3.87 66.79 -10.78
C SER A 27 -3.22 65.50 -11.28
N ASN A 28 -4.07 64.62 -11.72
CA ASN A 28 -4.14 63.97 -13.05
C ASN A 28 -2.85 63.48 -13.70
N SER A 29 -2.66 62.12 -13.70
CA SER A 29 -2.32 61.34 -14.88
C SER A 29 -2.64 59.87 -14.65
N SER A 30 -3.47 59.35 -15.54
CA SER A 30 -3.87 57.94 -15.65
C SER A 30 -2.63 57.05 -15.84
N SER A 31 -2.41 56.18 -14.90
CA SER A 31 -1.71 54.91 -15.12
C SER A 31 -2.53 53.81 -14.44
N GLU A 32 -3.18 53.01 -15.25
CA GLU A 32 -3.79 51.77 -14.85
C GLU A 32 -2.69 50.87 -14.26
N SER A 33 -2.55 50.85 -12.96
CA SER A 33 -1.88 49.75 -12.31
C SER A 33 -2.90 48.64 -12.14
N SER A 34 -2.84 47.69 -13.06
CA SER A 34 -3.44 46.39 -12.86
C SER A 34 -2.86 45.76 -11.57
N THR A 35 -3.59 45.96 -10.45
CA THR A 35 -3.45 45.13 -9.30
C THR A 35 -3.90 43.72 -9.73
N GLY A 36 -2.97 42.92 -10.19
CA GLY A 36 -3.11 41.48 -10.28
C GLY A 36 -3.33 40.98 -8.86
N SER A 37 -4.60 40.81 -8.50
CA SER A 37 -4.97 39.98 -7.37
C SER A 37 -4.47 38.58 -7.72
N SER A 38 -3.29 38.21 -7.25
CA SER A 38 -2.92 36.81 -7.16
C SER A 38 -3.93 36.18 -6.19
N LYS A 39 -5.00 35.58 -6.73
CA LYS A 39 -5.72 34.56 -6.01
C LYS A 39 -4.67 33.55 -5.61
N SER A 40 -4.34 33.47 -4.34
CA SER A 40 -3.74 32.26 -3.77
C SER A 40 -4.71 31.14 -4.11
N GLU A 41 -4.44 30.37 -5.14
CA GLU A 41 -5.20 29.16 -5.39
C GLU A 41 -5.02 28.29 -4.15
N LYS A 42 -6.15 27.87 -3.57
CA LYS A 42 -6.14 26.99 -2.41
C LYS A 42 -5.47 25.70 -2.83
N GLN A 43 -4.35 25.34 -2.21
CA GLN A 43 -3.72 24.05 -2.43
C GLN A 43 -4.70 22.90 -2.18
N VAL A 44 -4.70 21.91 -3.05
CA VAL A 44 -5.43 20.64 -2.87
C VAL A 44 -4.68 19.81 -1.83
N THR A 45 -5.33 19.47 -0.74
CA THR A 45 -4.73 18.62 0.31
C THR A 45 -5.07 17.17 0.04
N VAL A 46 -4.03 16.34 -0.12
CA VAL A 46 -4.13 14.91 -0.38
C VAL A 46 -3.61 14.13 0.83
N ALA A 47 -4.46 13.30 1.44
CA ALA A 47 -4.09 12.45 2.56
C ALA A 47 -3.74 11.03 2.07
N VAL A 48 -2.49 10.62 2.23
CA VAL A 48 -2.01 9.26 1.90
C VAL A 48 -1.88 8.45 3.19
N VAL A 49 -2.66 7.38 3.31
CA VAL A 49 -2.76 6.58 4.54
C VAL A 49 -2.43 5.12 4.27
N GLN A 50 -1.55 4.55 5.09
CA GLN A 50 -1.22 3.12 5.03
C GLN A 50 -1.54 2.40 6.35
N PRO A 51 -1.89 1.10 6.33
CA PRO A 51 -2.27 0.36 7.53
C PRO A 51 -1.07 0.00 8.40
N MET A 52 0.07 -0.27 7.80
CA MET A 52 1.32 -0.66 8.45
C MET A 52 2.52 -0.42 7.53
N SER A 53 3.74 -0.51 8.06
CA SER A 53 4.96 -0.48 7.26
C SER A 53 5.40 -1.88 6.87
N HIS A 54 5.59 -2.07 5.61
CA HIS A 54 6.45 -3.07 4.98
C HIS A 54 6.87 -2.56 3.60
N THR A 55 7.88 -3.18 3.02
CA THR A 55 8.61 -2.65 1.87
C THR A 55 7.71 -2.23 0.69
N SER A 56 6.69 -3.03 0.32
CA SER A 56 5.77 -2.68 -0.79
C SER A 56 4.92 -1.46 -0.48
N LEU A 57 4.32 -1.38 0.73
CA LEU A 57 3.45 -0.25 1.08
C LEU A 57 4.24 1.04 1.22
N ASP A 58 5.44 0.97 1.80
CA ASP A 58 6.35 2.12 1.91
C ASP A 58 6.76 2.61 0.53
N GLN A 59 7.07 1.70 -0.41
CA GLN A 59 7.41 2.04 -1.80
C GLN A 59 6.25 2.75 -2.53
N ILE A 60 5.02 2.28 -2.34
CA ILE A 60 3.82 2.92 -2.91
C ILE A 60 3.66 4.33 -2.35
N ARG A 61 3.66 4.49 -1.01
CA ARG A 61 3.56 5.78 -0.33
C ARG A 61 4.61 6.77 -0.80
N ASP A 62 5.87 6.34 -0.80
CA ASP A 62 6.99 7.21 -1.14
C ASP A 62 6.94 7.64 -2.61
N THR A 63 6.51 6.73 -3.51
CA THR A 63 6.31 7.06 -4.91
C THR A 63 5.19 8.08 -5.09
N ILE A 64 4.01 7.83 -4.52
CA ILE A 64 2.88 8.77 -4.60
C ILE A 64 3.28 10.14 -4.06
N THR A 65 3.89 10.17 -2.88
CA THR A 65 4.33 11.41 -2.23
C THR A 65 5.35 12.17 -3.08
N SER A 66 6.31 11.44 -3.68
CA SER A 66 7.34 12.03 -4.54
C SER A 66 6.77 12.57 -5.85
N GLU A 67 5.83 11.86 -6.48
CA GLU A 67 5.22 12.32 -7.72
C GLU A 67 4.33 13.54 -7.48
N LEU A 68 3.40 13.48 -6.52
CA LEU A 68 2.50 14.59 -6.20
C LEU A 68 3.23 15.81 -5.65
N GLY A 69 4.35 15.61 -4.95
CA GLY A 69 5.17 16.71 -4.43
C GLY A 69 5.90 17.53 -5.49
N LYS A 70 5.77 17.18 -6.79
CA LYS A 70 6.29 17.98 -7.92
C LYS A 70 5.33 19.12 -8.30
N ASP A 71 4.07 19.06 -7.89
CA ASP A 71 3.08 20.10 -8.13
C ASP A 71 2.90 20.97 -6.87
N ASP A 72 3.32 22.25 -6.97
CA ASP A 72 3.21 23.22 -5.88
C ASP A 72 1.75 23.49 -5.45
N ASN A 73 0.75 23.11 -6.26
CA ASN A 73 -0.67 23.24 -5.94
C ASN A 73 -1.20 22.07 -5.10
N ILE A 74 -0.43 20.99 -4.92
CA ILE A 74 -0.79 19.82 -4.13
C ILE A 74 0.00 19.82 -2.83
N LYS A 75 -0.71 19.66 -1.72
CA LYS A 75 -0.13 19.42 -0.41
C LYS A 75 -0.39 17.97 0.00
N VAL A 76 0.65 17.17 0.10
CA VAL A 76 0.54 15.78 0.58
C VAL A 76 0.76 15.71 2.08
N VAL A 77 -0.13 15.01 2.77
CA VAL A 77 0.01 14.60 4.18
C VAL A 77 -0.03 13.08 4.26
N THR A 78 0.78 12.49 5.15
CA THR A 78 0.91 11.03 5.22
C THR A 78 0.80 10.52 6.64
N ASP A 79 0.11 9.41 6.83
CA ASP A 79 0.03 8.71 8.11
C ASP A 79 0.10 7.18 7.95
N ASN A 80 0.51 6.53 9.04
CA ASN A 80 0.65 5.09 9.14
C ASN A 80 0.02 4.60 10.45
N ALA A 81 -0.90 3.66 10.36
CA ALA A 81 -1.59 3.11 11.52
C ALA A 81 -0.76 2.08 12.31
N ASN A 82 0.41 1.69 11.80
CA ASN A 82 1.34 0.74 12.45
C ASN A 82 0.70 -0.59 12.88
N GLY A 83 -0.27 -1.08 12.10
CA GLY A 83 -0.98 -2.34 12.34
C GLY A 83 -2.16 -2.21 13.32
N ASP A 84 -2.46 -1.02 13.81
CA ASP A 84 -3.59 -0.78 14.71
C ASP A 84 -4.82 -0.30 13.92
N THR A 85 -5.86 -1.15 13.87
CA THR A 85 -7.11 -0.83 13.16
C THR A 85 -7.90 0.31 13.79
N ALA A 86 -7.82 0.50 15.11
CA ALA A 86 -8.46 1.62 15.77
C ALA A 86 -7.75 2.93 15.47
N ALA A 87 -6.41 2.92 15.43
CA ALA A 87 -5.61 4.05 14.99
C ALA A 87 -5.92 4.38 13.52
N LEU A 88 -6.07 3.38 12.64
CA LEU A 88 -6.42 3.58 11.23
C LEU A 88 -7.72 4.35 11.07
N SER A 89 -8.77 3.93 11.76
CA SER A 89 -10.06 4.63 11.73
C SER A 89 -9.94 6.06 12.24
N SER A 90 -9.24 6.26 13.37
CA SER A 90 -9.04 7.59 13.95
C SER A 90 -8.25 8.54 13.04
N ILE A 91 -7.21 8.04 12.33
CA ILE A 91 -6.45 8.82 11.36
C ILE A 91 -7.36 9.31 10.23
N ILE A 92 -8.16 8.42 9.66
CA ILE A 92 -9.04 8.76 8.54
C ILE A 92 -10.17 9.71 8.99
N GLU A 93 -10.73 9.51 10.18
CA GLU A 93 -11.71 10.44 10.80
C GLU A 93 -11.13 11.84 11.04
N ASN A 94 -9.85 11.91 11.46
CA ASN A 94 -9.16 13.19 11.63
C ASN A 94 -9.02 13.92 10.28
N TYR A 95 -8.61 13.24 9.23
CA TYR A 95 -8.52 13.82 7.90
C TYR A 95 -9.87 14.29 7.36
N LYS A 96 -10.95 13.54 7.62
CA LYS A 96 -12.30 13.99 7.31
C LYS A 96 -12.64 15.28 8.06
N SER A 97 -12.29 15.36 9.34
CA SER A 97 -12.54 16.54 10.18
C SER A 97 -11.72 17.77 9.76
N GLU A 98 -10.50 17.54 9.26
CA GLU A 98 -9.62 18.59 8.73
C GLU A 98 -10.04 19.06 7.34
N GLY A 99 -10.95 18.34 6.68
CA GLY A 99 -11.47 18.67 5.35
C GLY A 99 -10.42 18.51 4.25
N VAL A 100 -9.70 17.39 4.23
CA VAL A 100 -8.81 17.05 3.10
C VAL A 100 -9.62 16.92 1.83
N ASP A 101 -9.02 17.31 0.70
CA ASP A 101 -9.71 17.35 -0.58
C ASP A 101 -9.73 15.97 -1.28
N ILE A 102 -8.72 15.13 -1.06
CA ILE A 102 -8.61 13.76 -1.65
C ILE A 102 -8.00 12.82 -0.62
N VAL A 103 -8.51 11.59 -0.55
CA VAL A 103 -7.96 10.52 0.31
C VAL A 103 -7.36 9.42 -0.56
N VAL A 104 -6.12 9.04 -0.27
CA VAL A 104 -5.40 7.96 -0.94
C VAL A 104 -5.10 6.83 0.06
N PRO A 105 -6.04 5.90 0.25
CA PRO A 105 -5.83 4.75 1.11
C PRO A 105 -4.97 3.70 0.39
N ILE A 106 -3.88 3.28 1.02
CA ILE A 106 -3.03 2.20 0.54
C ILE A 106 -3.46 0.89 1.20
N ALA A 107 -3.61 -0.18 0.42
CA ALA A 107 -4.10 -1.51 0.79
C ALA A 107 -5.62 -1.58 1.07
N THR A 108 -6.14 -2.82 0.99
CA THR A 108 -7.58 -3.11 1.03
C THR A 108 -8.26 -2.64 2.31
N SER A 109 -7.68 -2.95 3.47
CA SER A 109 -8.26 -2.58 4.77
C SER A 109 -8.38 -1.07 4.96
N THR A 110 -7.38 -0.32 4.49
CA THR A 110 -7.39 1.15 4.54
C THR A 110 -8.47 1.72 3.61
N ALA A 111 -8.61 1.17 2.41
CA ALA A 111 -9.63 1.60 1.45
C ALA A 111 -11.06 1.30 1.95
N GLN A 112 -11.27 0.14 2.57
CA GLN A 112 -12.54 -0.20 3.22
C GLN A 112 -12.87 0.75 4.38
N THR A 113 -11.87 1.08 5.20
CA THR A 113 -12.04 2.04 6.30
C THR A 113 -12.35 3.45 5.76
N ALA A 114 -11.63 3.89 4.71
CA ALA A 114 -11.89 5.19 4.08
C ALA A 114 -13.32 5.25 3.52
N LYS A 115 -13.77 4.23 2.78
CA LYS A 115 -15.16 4.16 2.31
C LYS A 115 -16.15 4.28 3.45
N SER A 116 -15.93 3.56 4.56
CA SER A 116 -16.83 3.57 5.71
C SER A 116 -16.89 4.94 6.41
N VAL A 117 -15.73 5.60 6.56
CA VAL A 117 -15.64 6.91 7.23
C VAL A 117 -16.25 8.02 6.36
N TYR A 118 -16.06 7.96 5.04
CA TYR A 118 -16.57 8.94 4.08
C TYR A 118 -17.92 8.55 3.47
N ASP A 119 -18.63 7.58 4.08
CA ASP A 119 -19.97 7.20 3.61
C ASP A 119 -20.92 8.40 3.54
N GLY A 120 -21.55 8.57 2.37
CA GLY A 120 -22.43 9.71 2.09
C GLY A 120 -21.74 11.05 1.78
N GLU A 121 -20.41 11.08 1.67
CA GLU A 121 -19.62 12.25 1.27
C GLU A 121 -19.18 12.16 -0.19
N ASP A 122 -18.95 13.31 -0.82
CA ASP A 122 -18.44 13.38 -2.20
C ASP A 122 -16.91 13.42 -2.28
N THR A 123 -16.21 13.31 -1.15
CA THR A 123 -14.74 13.36 -1.10
C THR A 123 -14.14 12.23 -1.93
N PRO A 124 -13.27 12.53 -2.92
CA PRO A 124 -12.61 11.53 -3.73
C PRO A 124 -11.75 10.57 -2.90
N ILE A 125 -11.90 9.28 -3.19
CA ILE A 125 -11.07 8.21 -2.64
C ILE A 125 -10.37 7.53 -3.81
N VAL A 126 -9.02 7.60 -3.82
CA VAL A 126 -8.19 6.95 -4.84
C VAL A 126 -7.38 5.84 -4.19
N PHE A 127 -7.88 4.62 -4.25
CA PHE A 127 -7.19 3.50 -3.59
C PHE A 127 -5.91 3.09 -4.33
N ALA A 128 -4.92 2.66 -3.57
CA ALA A 128 -3.68 2.07 -4.08
C ALA A 128 -3.54 0.63 -3.60
N ALA A 129 -3.24 -0.29 -4.51
CA ALA A 129 -2.94 -1.69 -4.21
C ALA A 129 -4.09 -2.44 -3.49
N VAL A 130 -5.30 -2.35 -4.02
CA VAL A 130 -6.43 -3.19 -3.64
C VAL A 130 -6.50 -4.37 -4.60
N SER A 131 -6.27 -5.60 -4.13
CA SER A 131 -6.17 -6.77 -5.02
C SER A 131 -7.51 -7.14 -5.66
N ASP A 132 -8.60 -6.99 -4.93
CA ASP A 132 -9.95 -7.31 -5.39
C ASP A 132 -10.93 -6.19 -4.97
N PRO A 133 -11.08 -5.14 -5.79
CA PRO A 133 -11.97 -4.02 -5.47
C PRO A 133 -13.45 -4.43 -5.33
N GLU A 134 -13.89 -5.47 -6.06
CA GLU A 134 -15.27 -5.97 -5.97
C GLU A 134 -15.51 -6.67 -4.64
N ALA A 135 -14.65 -7.64 -4.28
CA ALA A 135 -14.75 -8.33 -2.98
C ALA A 135 -14.55 -7.37 -1.80
N ALA A 136 -13.78 -6.29 -1.99
CA ALA A 136 -13.61 -5.24 -0.99
C ALA A 136 -14.83 -4.31 -0.87
N GLY A 137 -15.79 -4.41 -1.79
CA GLY A 137 -16.97 -3.54 -1.83
C GLY A 137 -16.66 -2.11 -2.25
N LEU A 138 -15.64 -1.89 -3.07
CA LEU A 138 -15.18 -0.58 -3.54
C LEU A 138 -15.65 -0.23 -4.94
N THR A 139 -16.59 -1.00 -5.47
CA THR A 139 -17.19 -0.83 -6.80
C THR A 139 -18.71 -0.77 -6.71
N GLY A 140 -19.38 -0.29 -7.77
CA GLY A 140 -20.83 -0.19 -7.83
C GLY A 140 -21.35 1.24 -7.68
N GLU A 141 -22.69 1.37 -7.68
CA GLU A 141 -23.35 2.69 -7.68
C GLU A 141 -23.04 3.52 -6.43
N ASP A 142 -22.85 2.86 -5.27
CA ASP A 142 -22.50 3.51 -4.00
C ASP A 142 -21.03 3.94 -3.91
N CYS A 143 -20.25 3.76 -4.98
CA CYS A 143 -18.82 4.04 -5.03
C CYS A 143 -18.45 5.07 -6.10
N ALA A 144 -19.38 5.97 -6.46
CA ALA A 144 -19.16 6.97 -7.51
C ALA A 144 -18.00 7.94 -7.25
N ASN A 145 -17.60 8.10 -5.98
CA ASN A 145 -16.45 8.90 -5.53
C ASN A 145 -15.20 8.05 -5.31
N ILE A 146 -15.18 6.77 -5.72
CA ILE A 146 -14.06 5.84 -5.49
C ILE A 146 -13.47 5.39 -6.82
N THR A 147 -12.17 5.51 -6.95
CA THR A 147 -11.35 4.93 -8.04
C THR A 147 -10.00 4.48 -7.49
N GLY A 148 -9.08 4.05 -8.33
CA GLY A 148 -7.72 3.70 -7.91
C GLY A 148 -7.06 2.65 -8.76
N VAL A 149 -5.99 2.03 -8.24
CA VAL A 149 -5.20 1.02 -8.96
C VAL A 149 -5.14 -0.28 -8.18
N SER A 150 -5.60 -1.35 -8.83
CA SER A 150 -5.55 -2.71 -8.31
C SER A 150 -4.20 -3.36 -8.58
N ASN A 151 -3.69 -4.10 -7.59
CA ASN A 151 -2.50 -4.94 -7.69
C ASN A 151 -2.87 -6.43 -7.80
N ASN A 152 -4.01 -6.76 -8.39
CA ASN A 152 -4.43 -8.14 -8.57
C ASN A 152 -3.41 -8.92 -9.39
N ILE A 153 -3.04 -10.11 -8.90
CA ILE A 153 -2.26 -11.10 -9.63
C ILE A 153 -3.16 -12.32 -9.80
N PRO A 154 -3.37 -12.80 -11.04
CA PRO A 154 -4.16 -14.02 -11.24
C PRO A 154 -3.57 -15.18 -10.42
N ALA A 155 -4.40 -15.81 -9.59
CA ALA A 155 -3.95 -16.82 -8.62
C ALA A 155 -3.30 -18.05 -9.29
N ASP A 156 -3.67 -18.36 -10.53
CA ASP A 156 -3.11 -19.43 -11.33
C ASP A 156 -1.64 -19.17 -11.75
N GLU A 157 -1.22 -17.91 -11.87
CA GLU A 157 0.17 -17.57 -12.24
C GLU A 157 1.16 -18.05 -11.18
N ILE A 158 0.84 -17.94 -9.90
CA ILE A 158 1.70 -18.46 -8.83
C ILE A 158 1.66 -19.99 -8.76
N VAL A 159 0.50 -20.61 -8.98
CA VAL A 159 0.41 -22.09 -9.03
C VAL A 159 1.19 -22.64 -10.22
N LYS A 160 1.13 -22.00 -11.38
CA LYS A 160 1.95 -22.34 -12.56
C LYS A 160 3.45 -22.13 -12.28
N LEU A 161 3.79 -21.09 -11.52
CA LEU A 161 5.15 -20.83 -11.09
C LEU A 161 5.70 -21.98 -10.23
N ILE A 162 4.91 -22.47 -9.26
CA ILE A 162 5.25 -23.64 -8.45
C ILE A 162 5.53 -24.85 -9.37
N ALA A 163 4.64 -25.12 -10.31
CA ALA A 163 4.78 -26.23 -11.26
C ALA A 163 6.04 -26.10 -12.14
N ASN A 164 6.44 -24.87 -12.50
CA ASN A 164 7.64 -24.61 -13.29
C ASN A 164 8.94 -24.97 -12.51
N PHE A 165 9.02 -24.59 -11.23
CA PHE A 165 10.19 -24.86 -10.40
C PHE A 165 10.20 -26.25 -9.79
N GLN A 166 9.04 -26.80 -9.50
CA GLN A 166 8.84 -28.08 -8.80
C GLN A 166 7.85 -28.96 -9.58
N PRO A 167 8.21 -29.48 -10.77
CA PRO A 167 7.27 -30.25 -11.61
C PRO A 167 6.71 -31.51 -10.93
N ASP A 168 7.42 -32.02 -9.92
CA ASP A 168 7.02 -33.21 -9.15
C ASP A 168 6.28 -32.90 -7.85
N TYR A 169 5.92 -31.61 -7.60
CA TYR A 169 5.16 -31.27 -6.39
C TYR A 169 3.82 -32.01 -6.36
N LYS A 170 3.37 -32.33 -5.17
CA LYS A 170 2.12 -33.09 -4.95
C LYS A 170 1.07 -32.31 -4.21
N LYS A 171 1.49 -31.38 -3.33
CA LYS A 171 0.59 -30.66 -2.47
C LYS A 171 1.08 -29.25 -2.17
N ILE A 172 0.22 -28.26 -2.34
CA ILE A 172 0.47 -26.85 -2.01
C ILE A 172 -0.10 -26.55 -0.63
N GLY A 173 0.63 -25.78 0.19
CA GLY A 173 0.14 -25.22 1.44
C GLY A 173 -0.24 -23.76 1.27
N PHE A 174 -1.51 -23.43 1.40
CA PHE A 174 -1.98 -22.05 1.40
C PHE A 174 -1.93 -21.46 2.80
N LEU A 175 -1.24 -20.32 2.95
CA LEU A 175 -1.15 -19.59 4.22
C LEU A 175 -1.64 -18.16 4.01
N TYR A 176 -2.57 -17.70 4.84
CA TYR A 176 -3.18 -16.38 4.68
C TYR A 176 -3.73 -15.82 6.00
N THR A 177 -3.92 -14.50 6.03
CA THR A 177 -4.56 -13.81 7.16
C THR A 177 -6.06 -13.73 6.95
N SER A 178 -6.83 -14.31 7.86
CA SER A 178 -8.29 -14.44 7.74
C SER A 178 -9.05 -13.12 7.83
N SER A 179 -8.46 -12.08 8.40
CA SER A 179 -9.04 -10.74 8.49
C SER A 179 -8.72 -9.84 7.29
N GLU A 180 -7.87 -10.28 6.36
CA GLU A 180 -7.54 -9.53 5.15
C GLU A 180 -8.37 -10.02 3.95
N THR A 181 -9.30 -9.19 3.48
CA THR A 181 -10.19 -9.52 2.33
C THR A 181 -9.40 -9.88 1.08
N ASN A 182 -8.31 -9.14 0.77
CA ASN A 182 -7.39 -9.45 -0.33
C ASN A 182 -6.78 -10.84 -0.23
N SER A 183 -6.35 -11.25 0.95
CA SER A 183 -5.74 -12.56 1.18
C SER A 183 -6.76 -13.68 1.02
N VAL A 184 -7.94 -13.51 1.61
CA VAL A 184 -9.05 -14.48 1.48
C VAL A 184 -9.50 -14.63 0.02
N SER A 185 -9.67 -13.53 -0.71
CA SER A 185 -10.07 -13.55 -2.13
C SER A 185 -9.01 -14.26 -2.98
N THR A 186 -7.72 -13.92 -2.83
CA THR A 186 -6.62 -14.53 -3.57
C THR A 186 -6.53 -16.05 -3.33
N ILE A 187 -6.59 -16.48 -2.08
CA ILE A 187 -6.48 -17.91 -1.76
C ILE A 187 -7.74 -18.66 -2.19
N THR A 188 -8.92 -18.05 -2.13
CA THR A 188 -10.16 -18.64 -2.67
C THR A 188 -10.05 -18.89 -4.17
N ALA A 189 -9.52 -17.94 -4.93
CA ALA A 189 -9.26 -18.11 -6.36
C ALA A 189 -8.21 -19.18 -6.65
N ALA A 190 -7.12 -19.25 -5.86
CA ALA A 190 -6.08 -20.26 -5.98
C ALA A 190 -6.62 -21.67 -5.70
N LYS A 191 -7.44 -21.83 -4.67
CA LYS A 191 -8.12 -23.10 -4.33
C LYS A 191 -9.02 -23.54 -5.48
N LYS A 192 -9.83 -22.63 -6.01
CA LYS A 192 -10.68 -22.94 -7.16
C LYS A 192 -9.86 -23.43 -8.36
N TYR A 193 -8.73 -22.76 -8.66
CA TYR A 193 -7.84 -23.22 -9.73
C TYR A 193 -7.29 -24.62 -9.44
N CYS A 194 -6.90 -24.91 -8.21
CA CYS A 194 -6.41 -26.22 -7.79
C CYS A 194 -7.49 -27.31 -7.94
N ASP A 195 -8.73 -27.02 -7.51
CA ASP A 195 -9.89 -27.93 -7.64
C ASP A 195 -10.16 -28.25 -9.12
N ASP A 196 -10.21 -27.21 -9.97
CA ASP A 196 -10.43 -27.35 -11.42
C ASP A 196 -9.35 -28.17 -12.13
N ASN A 197 -8.11 -28.21 -11.57
CA ASN A 197 -6.95 -28.90 -12.15
C ASN A 197 -6.52 -30.16 -11.36
N ASN A 198 -7.29 -30.60 -10.37
CA ASN A 198 -6.99 -31.74 -9.51
C ASN A 198 -5.64 -31.65 -8.79
N ILE A 199 -5.26 -30.45 -8.34
CA ILE A 199 -4.07 -30.17 -7.56
C ILE A 199 -4.43 -30.25 -6.09
N ALA A 200 -3.74 -31.12 -5.32
CA ALA A 200 -3.97 -31.23 -3.89
C ALA A 200 -3.40 -30.04 -3.13
N TYR A 201 -4.12 -29.60 -2.11
CA TYR A 201 -3.68 -28.53 -1.23
C TYR A 201 -4.10 -28.76 0.22
N GLU A 202 -3.46 -28.02 1.11
CA GLU A 202 -3.85 -27.82 2.50
C GLU A 202 -3.94 -26.30 2.74
N GLU A 203 -4.74 -25.88 3.69
CA GLU A 203 -4.79 -24.47 4.07
C GLU A 203 -4.63 -24.27 5.56
N SER A 204 -4.07 -23.12 5.93
CA SER A 204 -4.05 -22.59 7.28
C SER A 204 -4.23 -21.07 7.22
N SER A 205 -5.06 -20.54 8.09
CA SER A 205 -5.19 -19.10 8.27
C SER A 205 -4.66 -18.67 9.62
N ILE A 206 -4.19 -17.43 9.68
CA ILE A 206 -3.80 -16.76 10.92
C ILE A 206 -4.69 -15.55 11.15
N SER A 207 -4.79 -15.13 12.41
CA SER A 207 -5.46 -13.88 12.78
C SER A 207 -4.44 -12.77 13.12
N ASN A 208 -3.20 -13.16 13.43
CA ASN A 208 -2.10 -12.25 13.76
C ASN A 208 -0.75 -12.95 13.61
N VAL A 209 0.33 -12.16 13.58
CA VAL A 209 1.71 -12.63 13.35
C VAL A 209 2.17 -13.69 14.37
N SER A 210 1.67 -13.67 15.62
CA SER A 210 2.11 -14.63 16.65
C SER A 210 1.72 -16.09 16.33
N GLU A 211 0.76 -16.30 15.44
CA GLU A 211 0.31 -17.62 15.01
C GLU A 211 1.11 -18.17 13.82
N LEU A 212 1.90 -17.32 13.15
CA LEU A 212 2.54 -17.59 11.87
C LEU A 212 3.42 -18.85 11.90
N GLN A 213 4.35 -18.93 12.85
CA GLN A 213 5.25 -20.08 12.95
C GLN A 213 4.48 -21.39 13.11
N THR A 214 3.49 -21.44 14.00
CA THR A 214 2.67 -22.63 14.25
C THR A 214 1.86 -23.02 12.99
N ALA A 215 1.33 -22.06 12.27
CA ALA A 215 0.57 -22.30 11.03
C ALA A 215 1.48 -22.92 9.94
N VAL A 216 2.68 -22.38 9.77
CA VAL A 216 3.70 -22.91 8.84
C VAL A 216 4.07 -24.35 9.21
N GLU A 217 4.43 -24.60 10.46
CA GLU A 217 4.79 -25.95 10.96
C GLU A 217 3.63 -26.94 10.78
N SER A 218 2.40 -26.50 10.98
CA SER A 218 1.19 -27.32 10.76
C SER A 218 1.06 -27.73 9.30
N LEU A 219 1.17 -26.79 8.35
CA LEU A 219 1.12 -27.09 6.92
C LEU A 219 2.23 -28.07 6.50
N ILE A 220 3.45 -27.83 6.94
CA ILE A 220 4.59 -28.70 6.65
C ILE A 220 4.37 -30.11 7.22
N SER A 221 3.80 -30.24 8.41
CA SER A 221 3.48 -31.54 9.01
C SER A 221 2.46 -32.36 8.22
N LYS A 222 1.60 -31.66 7.43
CA LYS A 222 0.64 -32.29 6.53
C LYS A 222 1.24 -32.68 5.18
N GLY A 223 2.54 -32.48 4.98
CA GLY A 223 3.30 -32.92 3.82
C GLY A 223 3.09 -32.06 2.59
N VAL A 224 3.06 -30.73 2.74
CA VAL A 224 3.08 -29.80 1.62
C VAL A 224 4.49 -29.68 1.04
N ASP A 225 4.59 -29.54 -0.28
CA ASP A 225 5.86 -29.44 -1.01
C ASP A 225 6.25 -27.99 -1.29
N ALA A 226 5.27 -27.10 -1.27
CA ALA A 226 5.42 -25.67 -1.49
C ALA A 226 4.44 -24.90 -0.61
N LEU A 227 4.82 -23.72 -0.18
CA LEU A 227 3.93 -22.77 0.49
C LEU A 227 3.58 -21.62 -0.46
N TYR A 228 2.33 -21.21 -0.44
CA TYR A 228 1.85 -20.06 -1.21
C TYR A 228 1.10 -19.09 -0.29
N THR A 229 1.55 -17.84 -0.32
CA THR A 229 0.90 -16.69 0.34
C THR A 229 0.72 -15.58 -0.69
N GLY A 230 -0.49 -15.08 -0.86
CA GLY A 230 -0.79 -13.96 -1.77
C GLY A 230 -0.24 -12.61 -1.28
N ASN A 231 -0.85 -11.52 -1.72
CA ASN A 231 -0.56 -10.17 -1.22
C ASN A 231 -1.15 -10.00 0.19
N ASP A 232 -0.48 -10.54 1.20
CA ASP A 232 -0.87 -10.55 2.60
C ASP A 232 0.02 -9.62 3.40
N ASN A 233 -0.54 -8.52 3.91
CA ASN A 233 0.25 -7.49 4.58
C ASN A 233 0.77 -7.94 5.95
N THR A 234 -0.04 -8.69 6.69
CA THR A 234 0.33 -9.24 8.00
C THR A 234 1.51 -10.21 7.87
N ILE A 235 1.44 -11.13 6.91
CA ILE A 235 2.52 -12.09 6.66
C ILE A 235 3.75 -11.39 6.07
N ALA A 236 3.57 -10.43 5.14
CA ALA A 236 4.66 -9.64 4.58
C ALA A 236 5.46 -8.89 5.66
N SER A 237 4.80 -8.40 6.70
CA SER A 237 5.47 -7.74 7.83
C SER A 237 6.32 -8.68 8.70
N ALA A 238 6.19 -9.99 8.52
CA ALA A 238 6.83 -11.02 9.34
C ALA A 238 7.58 -12.09 8.52
N MET A 239 8.06 -11.73 7.33
CA MET A 239 8.73 -12.66 6.40
C MET A 239 9.90 -13.40 7.03
N ALA A 240 10.69 -12.78 7.93
CA ALA A 240 11.78 -13.47 8.63
C ALA A 240 11.28 -14.70 9.41
N THR A 241 10.19 -14.59 10.16
CA THR A 241 9.59 -15.72 10.88
C THR A 241 9.08 -16.79 9.91
N TYR A 242 8.46 -16.36 8.82
CA TYR A 242 7.94 -17.28 7.79
C TYR A 242 9.06 -18.08 7.14
N THR A 243 10.11 -17.40 6.70
CA THR A 243 11.26 -18.02 6.02
C THR A 243 12.03 -18.94 6.93
N ASP A 244 12.28 -18.56 8.18
CA ASP A 244 12.97 -19.40 9.16
C ASP A 244 12.24 -20.73 9.39
N ALA A 245 10.91 -20.67 9.57
CA ALA A 245 10.10 -21.86 9.79
C ALA A 245 10.06 -22.80 8.55
N ALA A 246 9.89 -22.22 7.36
CA ALA A 246 9.75 -22.97 6.12
C ALA A 246 11.09 -23.58 5.65
N TYR A 247 12.16 -22.80 5.64
CA TYR A 247 13.46 -23.25 5.15
C TYR A 247 14.17 -24.23 6.08
N ALA A 248 13.91 -24.20 7.39
CA ALA A 248 14.36 -25.23 8.31
C ALA A 248 13.89 -26.65 7.89
N LYS A 249 12.81 -26.72 7.11
CA LYS A 249 12.23 -27.96 6.56
C LYS A 249 12.37 -28.07 5.04
N LYS A 250 13.07 -27.14 4.40
CA LYS A 250 13.33 -27.09 2.95
C LYS A 250 12.04 -27.01 2.12
N VAL A 251 11.05 -26.24 2.59
CA VAL A 251 9.81 -25.98 1.86
C VAL A 251 9.86 -24.56 1.29
N PRO A 252 9.87 -24.36 -0.06
CA PRO A 252 9.95 -23.03 -0.65
C PRO A 252 8.66 -22.26 -0.48
N ILE A 253 8.80 -20.93 -0.39
CA ILE A 253 7.70 -19.97 -0.24
C ILE A 253 7.53 -19.21 -1.55
N TYR A 254 6.37 -19.36 -2.19
CA TYR A 254 5.94 -18.55 -3.31
C TYR A 254 5.00 -17.48 -2.81
N CYS A 255 5.22 -16.25 -3.22
CA CYS A 255 4.52 -15.09 -2.64
C CYS A 255 3.87 -14.21 -3.70
N GLY A 256 2.95 -13.34 -3.25
CA GLY A 256 2.23 -12.40 -4.11
C GLY A 256 2.96 -11.07 -4.35
N ALA A 257 4.16 -10.85 -3.77
CA ALA A 257 4.86 -9.58 -3.89
C ALA A 257 6.38 -9.77 -4.06
N ASP A 258 7.01 -8.89 -4.85
CA ASP A 258 8.45 -8.81 -5.04
C ASP A 258 9.20 -8.50 -3.73
N SER A 259 8.65 -7.62 -2.89
CA SER A 259 9.20 -7.35 -1.56
C SER A 259 9.28 -8.59 -0.68
N MET A 260 8.27 -9.46 -0.71
CA MET A 260 8.29 -10.72 0.04
C MET A 260 9.38 -11.66 -0.48
N VAL A 261 9.68 -11.62 -1.79
CA VAL A 261 10.82 -12.36 -2.38
C VAL A 261 12.13 -11.74 -1.93
N ALA A 262 12.25 -10.41 -1.92
CA ALA A 262 13.43 -9.71 -1.40
C ALA A 262 13.68 -10.03 0.08
N ASP A 263 12.62 -10.18 0.88
CA ASP A 263 12.65 -10.50 2.30
C ASP A 263 12.77 -12.02 2.58
N GLY A 264 13.14 -12.82 1.57
CA GLY A 264 13.48 -14.22 1.73
C GLY A 264 12.53 -15.23 1.09
N GLY A 265 11.43 -14.80 0.45
CA GLY A 265 10.60 -15.68 -0.37
C GLY A 265 11.38 -16.26 -1.54
N PHE A 266 10.91 -17.38 -2.11
CA PHE A 266 11.61 -18.09 -3.17
C PHE A 266 11.44 -17.39 -4.53
N ALA A 267 10.21 -17.18 -4.95
CA ALA A 267 9.88 -16.55 -6.22
C ALA A 267 8.45 -15.98 -6.23
N THR A 268 8.19 -15.08 -7.18
CA THR A 268 6.86 -14.53 -7.45
C THR A 268 6.68 -14.21 -8.94
N VAL A 269 5.43 -14.09 -9.32
CA VAL A 269 4.97 -13.23 -10.42
C VAL A 269 4.37 -12.00 -9.74
N GLY A 270 4.98 -10.85 -9.90
CA GLY A 270 4.69 -9.67 -9.07
C GLY A 270 4.34 -8.43 -9.88
N VAL A 271 3.85 -7.43 -9.19
CA VAL A 271 3.51 -6.09 -9.69
C VAL A 271 4.66 -5.13 -9.39
N ASN A 272 4.93 -4.20 -10.29
CA ASN A 272 5.84 -3.10 -10.02
C ASN A 272 5.14 -2.01 -9.21
N TYR A 273 5.45 -1.94 -7.92
CA TYR A 273 4.80 -1.01 -7.00
C TYR A 273 5.20 0.46 -7.21
N VAL A 274 6.35 0.74 -7.82
CA VAL A 274 6.71 2.11 -8.26
C VAL A 274 5.79 2.55 -9.39
N GLN A 275 5.54 1.68 -10.38
CA GLN A 275 4.62 1.99 -11.46
C GLN A 275 3.19 2.18 -10.95
N LEU A 276 2.74 1.32 -10.03
CA LEU A 276 1.43 1.46 -9.38
C LEU A 276 1.31 2.82 -8.67
N GLY A 277 2.32 3.20 -7.89
CA GLY A 277 2.33 4.49 -7.21
C GLY A 277 2.24 5.68 -8.16
N LYS A 278 2.91 5.62 -9.32
CA LYS A 278 2.81 6.65 -10.38
C LYS A 278 1.41 6.73 -10.97
N GLN A 279 0.80 5.59 -11.30
CA GLN A 279 -0.57 5.57 -11.84
C GLN A 279 -1.58 6.15 -10.83
N VAL A 280 -1.42 5.86 -9.55
CA VAL A 280 -2.25 6.47 -8.49
C VAL A 280 -2.03 7.98 -8.44
N ALA A 281 -0.78 8.45 -8.50
CA ALA A 281 -0.47 9.88 -8.52
C ALA A 281 -1.09 10.57 -9.73
N ASP A 282 -0.99 9.98 -10.93
CA ASP A 282 -1.62 10.49 -12.15
C ASP A 282 -3.15 10.63 -12.03
N MET A 283 -3.81 9.66 -11.37
CA MET A 283 -5.26 9.74 -11.08
C MET A 283 -5.58 10.88 -10.11
N VAL A 284 -4.78 11.03 -9.04
CA VAL A 284 -4.94 12.11 -8.07
C VAL A 284 -4.75 13.47 -8.73
N GLU A 285 -3.74 13.64 -9.59
CA GLU A 285 -3.51 14.89 -10.33
C GLU A 285 -4.68 15.25 -11.24
N LYS A 286 -5.27 14.30 -11.97
CA LYS A 286 -6.47 14.52 -12.78
C LYS A 286 -7.64 15.03 -11.94
N ILE A 287 -7.88 14.41 -10.78
CA ILE A 287 -8.95 14.81 -9.85
C ILE A 287 -8.65 16.19 -9.26
N ALA A 288 -7.43 16.46 -8.84
CA ALA A 288 -7.00 17.77 -8.32
C ALA A 288 -7.18 18.88 -9.36
N ASN A 289 -7.05 18.56 -10.65
CA ASN A 289 -7.29 19.46 -11.78
C ASN A 289 -8.77 19.55 -12.20
N GLY A 290 -9.69 18.91 -11.44
CA GLY A 290 -11.13 19.03 -11.61
C GLY A 290 -11.80 17.98 -12.49
N GLU A 291 -11.09 16.89 -12.85
CA GLU A 291 -11.71 15.73 -13.49
C GLU A 291 -12.59 14.98 -12.47
N LYS A 292 -13.74 14.50 -12.89
CA LYS A 292 -14.64 13.79 -11.99
C LYS A 292 -14.17 12.36 -11.77
N VAL A 293 -14.26 11.89 -10.53
CA VAL A 293 -13.92 10.51 -10.17
C VAL A 293 -14.70 9.50 -11.01
N SER A 294 -16.00 9.78 -11.27
CA SER A 294 -16.85 8.92 -12.12
C SER A 294 -16.36 8.73 -13.55
N ASP A 295 -15.53 9.63 -14.05
CA ASP A 295 -14.98 9.58 -15.41
C ASP A 295 -13.61 8.87 -15.44
N ILE A 296 -13.05 8.53 -14.29
CA ILE A 296 -11.78 7.84 -14.10
C ILE A 296 -12.08 6.43 -13.55
N PRO A 297 -12.24 5.40 -14.40
CA PRO A 297 -12.42 4.04 -13.93
C PRO A 297 -11.18 3.56 -13.16
N TYR A 298 -11.36 2.65 -12.20
CA TYR A 298 -10.20 2.03 -11.58
C TYR A 298 -9.41 1.20 -12.60
N GLU A 299 -8.11 1.16 -12.42
CA GLU A 299 -7.19 0.42 -13.28
C GLU A 299 -6.66 -0.81 -12.56
N SER A 300 -6.24 -1.81 -13.32
CA SER A 300 -5.49 -2.96 -12.81
C SER A 300 -4.14 -3.00 -13.47
N ILE A 301 -3.10 -3.29 -12.70
CA ILE A 301 -1.78 -3.58 -13.27
C ILE A 301 -1.89 -4.85 -14.10
N SER A 302 -1.40 -4.82 -15.33
CA SER A 302 -1.37 -5.94 -16.26
C SER A 302 0.05 -6.41 -16.62
N ASP A 303 1.05 -5.57 -16.36
CA ASP A 303 2.46 -5.91 -16.57
C ASP A 303 3.02 -6.58 -15.32
N TYR A 304 3.09 -7.92 -15.38
CA TYR A 304 3.69 -8.73 -14.33
C TYR A 304 5.14 -9.06 -14.65
N ALA A 305 6.02 -8.83 -13.69
CA ALA A 305 7.39 -9.29 -13.74
C ALA A 305 7.57 -10.57 -12.91
N LYS A 306 8.56 -11.37 -13.28
CA LYS A 306 8.91 -12.59 -12.55
C LYS A 306 10.17 -12.35 -11.76
N TYR A 307 10.11 -12.61 -10.46
CA TYR A 307 11.21 -12.34 -9.56
C TYR A 307 11.63 -13.59 -8.79
N VAL A 308 12.92 -13.71 -8.54
CA VAL A 308 13.52 -14.83 -7.81
C VAL A 308 14.56 -14.35 -6.81
N ASN A 309 14.67 -15.06 -5.69
CA ASN A 309 15.71 -14.89 -4.68
C ASN A 309 16.70 -16.08 -4.75
N MET A 310 17.89 -15.86 -5.29
CA MET A 310 18.89 -16.90 -5.47
C MET A 310 19.50 -17.38 -4.15
N GLN A 311 19.48 -16.53 -3.10
CA GLN A 311 19.87 -16.95 -1.75
C GLN A 311 18.88 -17.98 -1.19
N ALA A 312 17.57 -17.74 -1.39
CA ALA A 312 16.52 -18.70 -1.03
C ALA A 312 16.65 -20.02 -1.83
N VAL A 313 16.90 -19.93 -3.13
CA VAL A 313 17.18 -21.10 -3.99
C VAL A 313 18.32 -21.95 -3.43
N LYS A 314 19.40 -21.31 -3.00
CA LYS A 314 20.56 -21.99 -2.41
C LYS A 314 20.22 -22.62 -1.05
N GLN A 315 19.47 -21.93 -0.20
CA GLN A 315 19.04 -22.47 1.10
C GLN A 315 18.12 -23.67 0.96
N PHE A 316 17.22 -23.64 -0.01
CA PHE A 316 16.36 -24.76 -0.34
C PHE A 316 17.17 -25.98 -0.82
N GLY A 317 18.30 -25.77 -1.52
CA GLY A 317 19.26 -26.81 -1.89
C GLY A 317 18.77 -27.72 -3.01
N GLY A 318 17.84 -27.26 -3.84
CA GLY A 318 17.38 -27.98 -5.02
C GLY A 318 18.33 -27.85 -6.22
N ASN A 319 18.45 -28.91 -7.01
CA ASN A 319 19.03 -28.82 -8.35
C ASN A 319 17.96 -28.35 -9.33
N PHE A 320 17.77 -27.01 -9.39
CA PHE A 320 16.87 -26.42 -10.37
C PHE A 320 17.56 -26.34 -11.75
N ASP A 321 16.83 -26.66 -12.80
CA ASP A 321 17.32 -26.42 -14.17
C ASP A 321 17.48 -24.89 -14.35
N LYS A 322 18.63 -24.46 -14.85
CA LYS A 322 18.88 -23.04 -15.15
C LYS A 322 17.83 -22.43 -16.07
N LYS A 323 17.19 -23.23 -16.92
CA LYS A 323 16.10 -22.81 -17.78
C LYS A 323 14.84 -22.41 -17.01
N ALA A 324 14.64 -22.93 -15.80
CA ALA A 324 13.50 -22.56 -14.96
C ALA A 324 13.55 -21.08 -14.55
N PHE A 325 14.73 -20.45 -14.59
CA PHE A 325 14.95 -19.04 -14.26
C PHE A 325 14.94 -18.11 -15.47
N GLU A 326 14.75 -18.62 -16.70
CA GLU A 326 14.66 -17.76 -17.89
C GLU A 326 13.48 -16.78 -17.79
N GLY A 327 13.77 -15.49 -17.95
CA GLY A 327 12.78 -14.40 -17.84
C GLY A 327 12.45 -13.98 -16.41
N PHE A 328 13.26 -14.39 -15.43
CA PHE A 328 13.18 -13.90 -14.05
C PHE A 328 14.25 -12.84 -13.79
N ASP A 329 13.83 -11.78 -13.12
CA ASP A 329 14.73 -10.80 -12.53
C ASP A 329 15.19 -11.31 -11.16
N VAL A 330 16.52 -11.31 -10.95
CA VAL A 330 17.11 -11.70 -9.67
C VAL A 330 17.02 -10.54 -8.70
N LEU A 331 16.22 -10.65 -7.67
CA LEU A 331 16.12 -9.63 -6.62
C LEU A 331 17.19 -9.76 -5.55
N VAL A 332 17.61 -10.98 -5.25
CA VAL A 332 18.68 -11.27 -4.28
C VAL A 332 19.61 -12.31 -4.86
N GLU A 333 20.89 -11.99 -4.93
CA GLU A 333 21.94 -12.90 -5.40
C GLU A 333 22.23 -14.01 -4.37
N GLU A 334 22.96 -15.04 -4.79
CA GLU A 334 23.36 -16.17 -3.91
C GLU A 334 24.20 -15.74 -2.70
N ASP A 335 24.90 -14.61 -2.79
CA ASP A 335 25.72 -14.04 -1.71
C ASP A 335 24.93 -13.10 -0.80
N GLY A 336 23.64 -12.89 -1.08
CA GLY A 336 22.76 -12.00 -0.33
C GLY A 336 22.74 -10.54 -0.83
N THR A 337 23.44 -10.24 -1.93
CA THR A 337 23.38 -8.89 -2.53
C THR A 337 21.95 -8.64 -3.06
N SER A 338 21.28 -7.63 -2.52
CA SER A 338 19.93 -7.25 -2.95
C SER A 338 19.96 -6.23 -4.10
N HIS A 339 19.12 -6.45 -5.09
CA HIS A 339 18.84 -5.52 -6.19
C HIS A 339 17.46 -4.85 -6.05
N PHE A 340 16.76 -5.14 -4.96
CA PHE A 340 15.47 -4.54 -4.70
C PHE A 340 15.63 -3.02 -4.47
N ASN A 341 14.80 -2.19 -5.11
CA ASN A 341 14.86 -0.72 -5.04
C ASN A 341 16.14 -0.07 -5.61
N LYS A 342 16.80 -0.71 -6.57
CA LYS A 342 17.92 -0.09 -7.28
C LYS A 342 17.54 0.50 -8.62
#